data_67b52663166e6cb143d4a23ac2e593d7
#
_entry.id   67b52663166e6cb143d4a23ac2e593d7
#
_cell.length_a   1.000
_cell.length_b   1.000
_cell.length_c   1.000
_cell.angle_alpha   90.00
_cell.angle_beta   90.00
_cell.angle_gamma   90.00
#
_symmetry.space_group_name_H-M   'P 1'
#
loop_
_entity.id
_entity.type
_entity.pdbx_description
1 polymer ?
#
loop_
_entity_poly.entity_id
_entity_poly.type
_entity_poly.pdbx_seq_one_letter_code
_entity_poly.pdbx_strand_id
1 'polypeptide(L)'
;FIYNVLPGTTSAAGVKAKFLKEIILGEFELEEISPSFAFELLSHMKGGPSIAVLLDLALGDDLSIANQAAKVLKTQVFLYEADTDRLKEAYENGNQIAKEIIESYAKAEFFTKLPEIEEEIEVVTYVAGVGDISTDLLSPGGDAHSRSDRELHGKCMFEHNTDQQNELLALQQAHPNKRV
;
A
#
# COMPACT_ATOMS: atom_id res chain seq x y z
N PHE A 1 -9.32 4.90 13.65
CA PHE A 1 -8.40 5.82 14.33
C PHE A 1 -6.99 5.74 13.74
N ILE A 2 -6.32 4.60 13.80
CA ILE A 2 -4.94 4.45 13.29
C ILE A 2 -4.87 4.81 11.80
N TYR A 3 -5.79 4.33 11.01
CA TYR A 3 -5.83 4.59 9.56
C TYR A 3 -6.03 6.08 9.24
N ASN A 4 -6.98 6.74 9.88
CA ASN A 4 -7.32 8.13 9.58
C ASN A 4 -6.45 9.17 10.29
N VAL A 5 -6.05 8.90 11.54
CA VAL A 5 -5.29 9.86 12.38
C VAL A 5 -3.79 9.68 12.20
N LEU A 6 -3.39 8.52 11.68
CA LEU A 6 -1.99 8.18 11.49
C LEU A 6 -1.69 7.88 10.01
N PRO A 7 -1.91 8.80 9.06
CA PRO A 7 -1.55 8.58 7.67
C PRO A 7 -0.04 8.32 7.52
N GLY A 8 0.32 7.43 6.61
CA GLY A 8 1.68 6.91 6.50
C GLY A 8 2.76 7.93 6.14
N THR A 9 2.40 9.04 5.52
CA THR A 9 3.33 10.10 5.10
C THR A 9 3.75 11.06 6.19
N THR A 10 3.17 10.96 7.40
CA THR A 10 3.51 11.86 8.51
C THR A 10 4.80 11.46 9.20
N SER A 11 5.38 12.39 9.98
CA SER A 11 6.54 12.11 10.85
C SER A 11 6.33 10.95 11.83
N ALA A 12 5.07 10.61 12.10
CA ALA A 12 4.70 9.48 12.94
C ALA A 12 4.62 8.12 12.18
N ALA A 13 4.82 8.08 10.86
CA ALA A 13 4.64 6.87 10.07
C ALA A 13 5.48 5.68 10.58
N GLY A 14 6.75 5.92 10.95
CA GLY A 14 7.61 4.88 11.51
C GLY A 14 7.12 4.32 12.84
N VAL A 15 6.59 5.19 13.71
CA VAL A 15 6.01 4.77 15.01
C VAL A 15 4.77 3.91 14.79
N LYS A 16 3.94 4.29 13.84
CA LYS A 16 2.71 3.55 13.51
C LYS A 16 2.98 2.19 12.92
N ALA A 17 3.90 2.13 11.95
CA ALA A 17 4.31 0.87 11.35
C ALA A 17 4.88 -0.08 12.41
N LYS A 18 5.73 0.44 13.32
CA LYS A 18 6.27 -0.33 14.43
C LYS A 18 5.18 -0.82 15.39
N PHE A 19 4.24 0.04 15.75
CA PHE A 19 3.11 -0.32 16.60
C PHE A 19 2.24 -1.44 16.00
N LEU A 20 1.95 -1.35 14.69
CA LEU A 20 1.22 -2.40 13.99
C LEU A 20 2.01 -3.72 13.95
N LYS A 21 3.34 -3.65 13.80
CA LYS A 21 4.23 -4.83 13.91
C LYS A 21 4.10 -5.51 15.27
N GLU A 22 4.13 -4.75 16.36
CA GLU A 22 4.01 -5.27 17.73
C GLU A 22 2.67 -6.01 17.94
N ILE A 23 1.57 -5.49 17.36
CA ILE A 23 0.27 -6.17 17.38
C ILE A 23 0.31 -7.46 16.54
N ILE A 24 0.90 -7.43 15.35
CA ILE A 24 1.00 -8.61 14.49
C ILE A 24 1.80 -9.73 15.16
N LEU A 25 2.85 -9.38 15.89
CA LEU A 25 3.68 -10.33 16.62
C LEU A 25 3.07 -10.79 17.96
N GLY A 26 1.94 -10.21 18.39
CA GLY A 26 1.34 -10.50 19.68
C GLY A 26 2.10 -9.91 20.87
N GLU A 27 3.03 -8.98 20.62
CA GLU A 27 3.77 -8.27 21.67
C GLU A 27 2.92 -7.20 22.36
N PHE A 28 1.87 -6.76 21.66
CA PHE A 28 0.88 -5.82 22.16
C PHE A 28 -0.52 -6.23 21.72
N GLU A 29 -1.46 -6.27 22.66
CA GLU A 29 -2.85 -6.64 22.38
C GLU A 29 -3.77 -5.42 22.52
N LEU A 30 -4.66 -5.25 21.53
CA LEU A 30 -5.75 -4.29 21.55
C LEU A 30 -7.05 -5.00 21.19
N GLU A 31 -8.11 -4.73 21.95
CA GLU A 31 -9.42 -5.31 21.72
C GLU A 31 -9.99 -4.94 20.34
N GLU A 32 -9.69 -3.71 19.89
CA GLU A 32 -10.22 -3.15 18.64
C GLU A 32 -9.40 -3.50 17.39
N ILE A 33 -8.18 -4.01 17.55
CA ILE A 33 -7.26 -4.28 16.44
C ILE A 33 -6.71 -5.69 16.53
N SER A 34 -7.28 -6.58 15.75
CA SER A 34 -6.76 -7.93 15.60
C SER A 34 -5.43 -7.93 14.80
N PRO A 35 -4.57 -8.95 14.93
CA PRO A 35 -3.36 -9.09 14.11
C PRO A 35 -3.62 -9.04 12.62
N SER A 36 -4.71 -9.64 12.13
CA SER A 36 -5.09 -9.60 10.71
C SER A 36 -5.48 -8.20 10.26
N PHE A 37 -6.20 -7.44 11.10
CA PHE A 37 -6.54 -6.05 10.81
C PHE A 37 -5.31 -5.15 10.88
N ALA A 38 -4.38 -5.39 11.80
CA ALA A 38 -3.10 -4.69 11.83
C ALA A 38 -2.28 -4.92 10.54
N PHE A 39 -2.29 -6.13 10.00
CA PHE A 39 -1.69 -6.43 8.69
C PHE A 39 -2.34 -5.65 7.55
N GLU A 40 -3.65 -5.60 7.50
CA GLU A 40 -4.40 -4.82 6.51
C GLU A 40 -4.03 -3.34 6.59
N LEU A 41 -4.03 -2.76 7.80
CA LEU A 41 -3.63 -1.37 8.04
C LEU A 41 -2.19 -1.11 7.59
N LEU A 42 -1.27 -2.01 7.90
CA LEU A 42 0.13 -1.90 7.53
C LEU A 42 0.32 -1.95 6.00
N SER A 43 -0.41 -2.84 5.33
CA SER A 43 -0.36 -2.97 3.86
C SER A 43 -0.88 -1.73 3.13
N HIS A 44 -1.79 -0.99 3.75
CA HIS A 44 -2.37 0.23 3.20
C HIS A 44 -1.69 1.52 3.69
N MET A 45 -0.64 1.43 4.51
CA MET A 45 0.13 2.61 4.90
C MET A 45 0.87 3.19 3.70
N LYS A 46 0.88 4.52 3.63
CA LYS A 46 1.69 5.25 2.65
C LYS A 46 3.14 5.34 3.16
N GLY A 47 4.09 5.07 2.29
CA GLY A 47 5.52 5.37 2.54
C GLY A 47 6.39 4.22 2.98
N GLY A 48 7.70 4.51 3.00
CA GLY A 48 8.76 3.55 3.25
C GLY A 48 8.77 2.85 4.60
N PRO A 49 8.35 3.47 5.70
CA PRO A 49 8.33 2.81 7.00
C PRO A 49 7.53 1.52 7.06
N SER A 50 6.44 1.42 6.29
CA SER A 50 5.65 0.17 6.20
C SER A 50 6.42 -0.93 5.48
N ILE A 51 7.19 -0.57 4.44
CA ILE A 51 7.99 -1.53 3.67
C ILE A 51 9.08 -2.15 4.56
N ALA A 52 9.81 -1.32 5.32
CA ALA A 52 10.83 -1.81 6.23
C ALA A 52 10.25 -2.78 7.28
N VAL A 53 9.08 -2.47 7.83
CA VAL A 53 8.39 -3.35 8.80
C VAL A 53 7.87 -4.62 8.14
N LEU A 54 7.30 -4.52 6.94
CA LEU A 54 6.88 -5.71 6.18
C LEU A 54 8.06 -6.62 5.85
N LEU A 55 9.23 -6.03 5.56
CA LEU A 55 10.45 -6.80 5.32
C LEU A 55 10.94 -7.49 6.61
N ASP A 56 10.90 -6.79 7.76
CA ASP A 56 11.19 -7.41 9.06
C ASP A 56 10.31 -8.63 9.33
N LEU A 57 8.99 -8.51 9.06
CA LEU A 57 8.04 -9.60 9.23
C LEU A 57 8.28 -10.73 8.23
N ALA A 58 8.60 -10.42 6.97
CA ALA A 58 8.86 -11.39 5.92
C ALA A 58 10.14 -12.20 6.16
N LEU A 59 11.12 -11.61 6.82
CA LEU A 59 12.39 -12.26 7.15
C LEU A 59 12.41 -12.85 8.57
N GLY A 60 11.30 -12.76 9.33
CA GLY A 60 11.15 -13.30 10.66
C GLY A 60 10.95 -14.83 10.69
N ASP A 61 10.97 -15.38 11.89
CA ASP A 61 10.93 -16.85 12.12
C ASP A 61 9.53 -17.46 11.97
N ASP A 62 8.46 -16.67 12.16
CA ASP A 62 7.09 -17.16 12.00
C ASP A 62 6.71 -17.22 10.51
N LEU A 63 6.70 -18.45 9.99
CA LEU A 63 6.40 -18.68 8.55
C LEU A 63 5.01 -18.21 8.13
N SER A 64 4.01 -18.20 9.02
CA SER A 64 2.67 -17.72 8.69
C SER A 64 2.68 -16.21 8.48
N ILE A 65 3.31 -15.50 9.39
CA ILE A 65 3.49 -14.04 9.32
C ILE A 65 4.39 -13.68 8.13
N ALA A 66 5.51 -14.39 7.96
CA ALA A 66 6.46 -14.15 6.88
C ALA A 66 5.82 -14.29 5.49
N ASN A 67 5.00 -15.31 5.28
CA ASN A 67 4.27 -15.49 4.02
C ASN A 67 3.23 -14.40 3.76
N GLN A 68 2.53 -13.92 4.80
CA GLN A 68 1.58 -12.82 4.66
C GLN A 68 2.30 -11.52 4.28
N ALA A 69 3.41 -11.21 4.96
CA ALA A 69 4.22 -10.03 4.66
C ALA A 69 4.82 -10.09 3.25
N ALA A 70 5.33 -11.24 2.84
CA ALA A 70 5.85 -11.46 1.49
C ALA A 70 4.77 -11.23 0.42
N LYS A 71 3.53 -11.69 0.67
CA LYS A 71 2.41 -11.47 -0.26
C LYS A 71 2.16 -9.98 -0.49
N VAL A 72 2.24 -9.17 0.56
CA VAL A 72 2.10 -7.70 0.44
C VAL A 72 3.30 -7.12 -0.31
N LEU A 73 4.54 -7.49 0.07
CA LEU A 73 5.75 -6.97 -0.58
C LEU A 73 5.80 -7.27 -2.08
N LYS A 74 5.30 -8.42 -2.53
CA LYS A 74 5.22 -8.77 -3.95
C LYS A 74 4.31 -7.83 -4.76
N THR A 75 3.43 -7.08 -4.11
CA THR A 75 2.55 -6.08 -4.75
C THR A 75 3.14 -4.66 -4.70
N GLN A 76 4.22 -4.45 -3.99
CA GLN A 76 4.92 -3.17 -3.90
C GLN A 76 6.03 -3.11 -4.97
N VAL A 77 6.08 -2.01 -5.71
CA VAL A 77 7.11 -1.82 -6.75
C VAL A 77 8.32 -1.06 -6.23
N PHE A 78 8.19 -0.45 -5.07
CA PHE A 78 9.19 0.44 -4.51
C PHE A 78 9.80 -0.14 -3.24
N LEU A 79 11.13 -0.37 -3.30
CA LEU A 79 11.96 -0.67 -2.13
C LEU A 79 13.09 0.37 -2.05
N TYR A 80 13.39 0.85 -0.85
CA TYR A 80 14.58 1.64 -0.62
C TYR A 80 15.84 0.78 -0.78
N GLU A 81 16.96 1.42 -1.12
CA GLU A 81 18.24 0.73 -1.32
C GLU A 81 18.62 -0.16 -0.12
N ALA A 82 18.51 0.39 1.10
CA ALA A 82 18.81 -0.36 2.32
C ALA A 82 17.91 -1.60 2.51
N ASP A 83 16.64 -1.52 2.14
CA ASP A 83 15.72 -2.66 2.22
C ASP A 83 16.03 -3.69 1.14
N THR A 84 16.45 -3.23 -0.04
CA THR A 84 16.90 -4.10 -1.13
C THR A 84 18.17 -4.88 -0.75
N ASP A 85 19.14 -4.23 -0.10
CA ASP A 85 20.35 -4.88 0.38
C ASP A 85 20.06 -5.94 1.44
N ARG A 86 19.17 -5.66 2.37
CA ARG A 86 18.72 -6.64 3.38
C ARG A 86 18.05 -7.85 2.74
N LEU A 87 17.20 -7.62 1.76
CA LEU A 87 16.50 -8.69 1.03
C LEU A 87 17.49 -9.56 0.27
N LYS A 88 18.49 -8.93 -0.39
CA LYS A 88 19.55 -9.61 -1.10
C LYS A 88 20.42 -10.45 -0.16
N GLU A 89 20.84 -9.89 0.97
CA GLU A 89 21.60 -10.63 1.99
C GLU A 89 20.84 -11.85 2.49
N ALA A 90 19.55 -11.70 2.79
CA ALA A 90 18.71 -12.82 3.20
C ALA A 90 18.60 -13.90 2.12
N TYR A 91 18.48 -13.51 0.85
CA TYR A 91 18.49 -14.42 -0.29
C TYR A 91 19.82 -15.18 -0.41
N GLU A 92 20.95 -14.49 -0.31
CA GLU A 92 22.30 -15.09 -0.37
C GLU A 92 22.53 -16.08 0.79
N ASN A 93 21.88 -15.83 1.95
CA ASN A 93 21.89 -16.74 3.10
C ASN A 93 20.86 -17.90 2.99
N GLY A 94 20.18 -18.02 1.85
CA GLY A 94 19.27 -19.14 1.57
C GLY A 94 17.83 -18.96 2.09
N ASN A 95 17.42 -17.73 2.47
CA ASN A 95 16.05 -17.49 2.89
C ASN A 95 15.10 -17.64 1.71
N GLN A 96 14.15 -18.59 1.82
CA GLN A 96 13.23 -18.92 0.74
C GLN A 96 12.21 -17.80 0.48
N ILE A 97 11.76 -17.11 1.51
CA ILE A 97 10.83 -15.99 1.37
C ILE A 97 11.48 -14.82 0.62
N ALA A 98 12.74 -14.49 0.97
CA ALA A 98 13.51 -13.48 0.25
C ALA A 98 13.66 -13.84 -1.24
N LYS A 99 13.95 -15.11 -1.54
CA LYS A 99 14.01 -15.60 -2.91
C LYS A 99 12.71 -15.37 -3.67
N GLU A 100 11.58 -15.73 -3.09
CA GLU A 100 10.28 -15.56 -3.72
C GLU A 100 9.94 -14.09 -4.01
N ILE A 101 10.30 -13.18 -3.10
CA ILE A 101 10.09 -11.74 -3.28
C ILE A 101 10.96 -11.23 -4.44
N ILE A 102 12.25 -11.59 -4.46
CA ILE A 102 13.19 -11.19 -5.53
C ILE A 102 12.73 -11.75 -6.89
N GLU A 103 12.36 -13.02 -6.95
CA GLU A 103 11.86 -13.63 -8.18
C GLU A 103 10.57 -12.96 -8.69
N SER A 104 9.66 -12.56 -7.79
CA SER A 104 8.45 -11.83 -8.15
C SER A 104 8.79 -10.46 -8.77
N TYR A 105 9.76 -9.74 -8.20
CA TYR A 105 10.24 -8.48 -8.78
C TYR A 105 10.94 -8.69 -10.13
N ALA A 106 11.80 -9.70 -10.23
CA ALA A 106 12.50 -10.02 -11.48
C ALA A 106 11.53 -10.38 -12.62
N LYS A 107 10.40 -11.01 -12.29
CA LYS A 107 9.33 -11.34 -13.24
C LYS A 107 8.37 -10.17 -13.48
N ALA A 108 8.53 -9.07 -12.77
CA ALA A 108 7.62 -7.92 -12.79
C ALA A 108 6.14 -8.33 -12.60
N GLU A 109 5.88 -9.28 -11.70
CA GLU A 109 4.54 -9.87 -11.50
C GLU A 109 3.49 -8.83 -11.16
N PHE A 110 3.87 -7.77 -10.45
CA PHE A 110 2.99 -6.63 -10.18
C PHE A 110 2.44 -5.98 -11.45
N PHE A 111 3.24 -5.91 -12.52
CA PHE A 111 2.83 -5.32 -13.80
C PHE A 111 2.20 -6.35 -14.75
N THR A 112 2.56 -7.61 -14.65
CA THR A 112 2.13 -8.66 -15.60
C THR A 112 0.85 -9.36 -15.19
N LYS A 113 0.56 -9.42 -13.89
CA LYS A 113 -0.69 -9.99 -13.35
C LYS A 113 -1.81 -8.95 -13.28
N LEU A 114 -2.04 -8.25 -14.37
CA LEU A 114 -3.14 -7.31 -14.49
C LEU A 114 -4.40 -8.05 -15.00
N PRO A 115 -5.59 -7.62 -14.58
CA PRO A 115 -6.81 -8.14 -15.18
C PRO A 115 -6.84 -7.81 -16.68
N GLU A 116 -7.43 -8.70 -17.47
CA GLU A 116 -7.68 -8.42 -18.88
C GLU A 116 -8.55 -7.16 -19.02
N ILE A 117 -8.22 -6.34 -20.01
CA ILE A 117 -9.01 -5.16 -20.33
C ILE A 117 -10.22 -5.63 -21.14
N GLU A 118 -11.40 -5.30 -20.68
CA GLU A 118 -12.65 -5.58 -21.38
C GLU A 118 -12.70 -4.81 -22.72
N GLU A 119 -13.34 -5.39 -23.75
CA GLU A 119 -13.49 -4.70 -25.05
C GLU A 119 -14.32 -3.42 -24.92
N GLU A 120 -15.30 -3.41 -24.01
CA GLU A 120 -16.13 -2.25 -23.67
C GLU A 120 -16.09 -2.01 -22.17
N ILE A 121 -15.73 -0.80 -21.76
CA ILE A 121 -15.71 -0.39 -20.36
C ILE A 121 -16.74 0.72 -20.17
N GLU A 122 -17.74 0.46 -19.34
CA GLU A 122 -18.65 1.51 -18.89
C GLU A 122 -17.95 2.40 -17.85
N VAL A 123 -17.92 3.70 -18.14
CA VAL A 123 -17.31 4.70 -17.25
C VAL A 123 -18.35 5.75 -16.84
N VAL A 124 -18.19 6.26 -15.64
CA VAL A 124 -18.90 7.45 -15.17
C VAL A 124 -17.89 8.58 -15.06
N THR A 125 -18.17 9.69 -15.71
CA THR A 125 -17.25 10.82 -15.74
C THR A 125 -17.52 11.76 -14.56
N TYR A 126 -16.51 12.02 -13.77
CA TYR A 126 -16.50 13.09 -12.80
C TYR A 126 -15.93 14.35 -13.42
N VAL A 127 -16.64 15.47 -13.26
CA VAL A 127 -16.18 16.78 -13.73
C VAL A 127 -15.62 17.55 -12.56
N ALA A 128 -14.31 17.66 -12.49
CA ALA A 128 -13.58 18.24 -11.36
C ALA A 128 -13.68 19.78 -11.24
N GLY A 129 -14.72 20.39 -11.79
CA GLY A 129 -15.00 21.83 -11.70
C GLY A 129 -14.54 22.65 -12.89
N VAL A 130 -14.61 23.97 -12.76
CA VAL A 130 -14.28 24.94 -13.82
C VAL A 130 -12.96 25.63 -13.42
N GLY A 131 -11.94 25.54 -14.25
CA GLY A 131 -10.66 26.21 -14.04
C GLY A 131 -9.46 25.30 -14.27
N ASP A 132 -8.29 25.81 -13.95
CA ASP A 132 -7.04 25.06 -14.06
C ASP A 132 -6.97 24.03 -12.94
N ILE A 133 -6.91 22.75 -13.33
CA ILE A 133 -6.70 21.65 -12.39
C ILE A 133 -5.23 21.27 -12.41
N SER A 134 -4.56 21.48 -11.29
CA SER A 134 -3.19 21.03 -11.13
C SER A 134 -3.11 19.51 -11.11
N THR A 135 -2.05 18.96 -11.70
CA THR A 135 -1.74 17.54 -11.61
C THR A 135 -1.55 17.08 -10.15
N ASP A 136 -1.15 17.99 -9.26
CA ASP A 136 -1.04 17.68 -7.82
C ASP A 136 -2.39 17.45 -7.12
N LEU A 137 -3.50 17.92 -7.69
CA LEU A 137 -4.82 17.55 -7.19
C LEU A 137 -5.18 16.10 -7.51
N LEU A 138 -4.70 15.59 -8.64
CA LEU A 138 -4.98 14.23 -9.11
C LEU A 138 -3.94 13.23 -8.61
N SER A 139 -2.70 13.66 -8.50
CA SER A 139 -1.55 12.82 -8.12
C SER A 139 -0.57 13.65 -7.30
N PRO A 140 -0.86 13.86 -5.98
CA PRO A 140 -0.03 14.70 -5.13
C PRO A 140 1.43 14.30 -5.11
N GLY A 141 2.33 15.29 -5.25
CA GLY A 141 3.78 15.04 -5.25
C GLY A 141 4.28 14.43 -3.93
N GLY A 142 3.66 14.79 -2.81
CA GLY A 142 3.94 14.22 -1.49
C GLY A 142 3.67 12.71 -1.40
N ASP A 143 2.76 12.20 -2.22
CA ASP A 143 2.37 10.78 -2.27
C ASP A 143 2.98 10.02 -3.46
N ALA A 144 4.01 10.57 -4.08
CA ALA A 144 4.68 9.95 -5.23
C ALA A 144 5.14 8.51 -4.98
N HIS A 145 5.48 8.17 -3.74
CA HIS A 145 5.88 6.83 -3.33
C HIS A 145 4.75 5.78 -3.42
N SER A 146 3.49 6.19 -3.40
CA SER A 146 2.33 5.30 -3.54
C SER A 146 1.95 5.04 -5.00
N ARG A 147 2.57 5.72 -5.98
CA ARG A 147 2.20 5.65 -7.40
C ARG A 147 2.31 4.26 -8.01
N SER A 148 3.15 3.42 -7.45
CA SER A 148 3.28 2.02 -7.87
C SER A 148 2.11 1.14 -7.42
N ASP A 149 1.43 1.52 -6.35
CA ASP A 149 0.20 0.91 -5.88
C ASP A 149 -0.98 1.78 -6.29
N ARG A 150 -1.65 1.39 -7.36
CA ARG A 150 -2.73 2.19 -7.98
C ARG A 150 -3.92 2.38 -7.08
N GLU A 151 -4.27 1.38 -6.27
CA GLU A 151 -5.40 1.48 -5.34
C GLU A 151 -5.07 2.43 -4.19
N LEU A 152 -3.86 2.32 -3.65
CA LEU A 152 -3.40 3.21 -2.60
C LEU A 152 -3.26 4.64 -3.12
N HIS A 153 -2.64 4.82 -4.29
CA HIS A 153 -2.45 6.13 -4.89
C HIS A 153 -3.77 6.80 -5.29
N GLY A 154 -4.75 6.02 -5.77
CA GLY A 154 -6.09 6.52 -6.07
C GLY A 154 -6.78 7.18 -4.86
N LYS A 155 -6.47 6.75 -3.64
CA LYS A 155 -7.00 7.37 -2.41
C LYS A 155 -6.42 8.75 -2.11
N CYS A 156 -5.32 9.13 -2.78
CA CYS A 156 -4.69 10.45 -2.63
C CYS A 156 -5.35 11.51 -3.54
N MET A 157 -6.13 11.09 -4.53
CA MET A 157 -6.81 12.02 -5.45
C MET A 157 -7.69 12.97 -4.67
N PHE A 158 -7.54 14.27 -4.92
CA PHE A 158 -8.24 15.36 -4.22
C PHE A 158 -8.07 15.39 -2.69
N GLU A 159 -7.05 14.76 -2.10
CA GLU A 159 -6.89 14.73 -0.64
C GLU A 159 -6.79 16.12 0.01
N HIS A 160 -6.36 17.13 -0.74
CA HIS A 160 -6.31 18.52 -0.29
C HIS A 160 -7.59 19.33 -0.63
N ASN A 161 -8.59 18.67 -1.24
CA ASN A 161 -9.90 19.24 -1.54
C ASN A 161 -11.00 18.24 -1.13
N THR A 162 -11.35 18.31 0.15
CA THR A 162 -12.27 17.36 0.77
C THR A 162 -13.65 17.33 0.10
N ASP A 163 -14.14 18.44 -0.41
CA ASP A 163 -15.46 18.51 -1.06
C ASP A 163 -15.44 17.71 -2.36
N GLN A 164 -14.43 17.93 -3.21
CA GLN A 164 -14.27 17.18 -4.45
C GLN A 164 -13.99 15.69 -4.20
N GLN A 165 -13.20 15.37 -3.19
CA GLN A 165 -12.97 13.98 -2.80
C GLN A 165 -14.26 13.28 -2.37
N ASN A 166 -15.08 13.93 -1.57
CA ASN A 166 -16.38 13.38 -1.13
C ASN A 166 -17.35 13.23 -2.29
N GLU A 167 -17.40 14.18 -3.22
CA GLU A 167 -18.21 14.07 -4.44
C GLU A 167 -17.79 12.89 -5.31
N LEU A 168 -16.48 12.70 -5.51
CA LEU A 168 -15.94 11.57 -6.26
C LEU A 168 -16.29 10.23 -5.59
N LEU A 169 -16.11 10.14 -4.28
CA LEU A 169 -16.45 8.93 -3.51
C LEU A 169 -17.95 8.63 -3.55
N ALA A 170 -18.80 9.65 -3.46
CA ALA A 170 -20.24 9.49 -3.58
C ALA A 170 -20.62 8.96 -4.97
N LEU A 171 -19.98 9.47 -6.02
CA LEU A 171 -20.18 9.00 -7.39
C LEU A 171 -19.77 7.54 -7.57
N GLN A 172 -18.63 7.14 -7.01
CA GLN A 172 -18.17 5.75 -7.01
C GLN A 172 -19.14 4.82 -6.28
N GLN A 173 -19.65 5.25 -5.12
CA GLN A 173 -20.64 4.48 -4.34
C GLN A 173 -21.98 4.34 -5.07
N ALA A 174 -22.40 5.38 -5.81
CA ALA A 174 -23.63 5.34 -6.60
C ALA A 174 -23.51 4.40 -7.84
N HIS A 175 -22.30 4.12 -8.29
CA HIS A 175 -22.04 3.30 -9.47
C HIS A 175 -21.00 2.20 -9.19
N PRO A 176 -21.28 1.25 -8.28
CA PRO A 176 -20.29 0.28 -7.80
C PRO A 176 -19.76 -0.68 -8.89
N ASN A 177 -20.51 -0.83 -9.98
CA ASN A 177 -20.16 -1.70 -11.12
C ASN A 177 -19.55 -0.95 -12.30
N LYS A 178 -19.32 0.35 -12.18
CA LYS A 178 -18.74 1.19 -13.22
C LYS A 178 -17.43 1.79 -12.77
N ARG A 179 -16.55 2.07 -13.70
CA ARG A 179 -15.33 2.82 -13.41
C ARG A 179 -15.63 4.32 -13.37
N VAL A 180 -15.06 5.03 -12.42
CA VAL A 180 -15.16 6.49 -12.26
C VAL A 180 -13.78 7.08 -12.46
#